data_f25ad860109a85f033dc6e7f77a213e4
#
_entry.id   f25ad860109a85f033dc6e7f77a213e4
#
_cell.length_a   1.000
_cell.length_b   1.000
_cell.length_c   1.000
_cell.angle_alpha   90.00
_cell.angle_beta   90.00
_cell.angle_gamma   90.00
#
_symmetry.space_group_name_H-M   'P 1'
#
loop_
_entity.id
_entity.type
_entity.pdbx_description
1 polymer ?
#
loop_
_entity_poly.entity_id
_entity_poly.type
_entity_poly.pdbx_seq_one_letter_code
_entity_poly.pdbx_strand_id
1 'polypeptide(L)'
;MKKTYQRLPESELDIMLVLWNNTPPMTRPEIEKVINMKKKLASTTILSLLTRLENKNFVEVTKQGKMNLYTPLVSQSDYQAHE
;
A
#
# COMPACT_ATOMS: atom_id res chain seq x y z
N MET A 1 -18.80 16.12 5.52
CA MET A 1 -17.50 16.76 5.39
C MET A 1 -16.52 15.82 4.70
N LYS A 2 -15.82 16.30 3.70
CA LYS A 2 -14.88 15.47 2.98
C LYS A 2 -13.56 15.38 3.72
N LYS A 3 -13.02 14.17 3.80
CA LYS A 3 -11.67 13.99 4.30
C LYS A 3 -10.69 14.45 3.24
N THR A 4 -9.64 15.12 3.69
CA THR A 4 -8.55 15.49 2.80
C THR A 4 -7.42 14.48 2.99
N TYR A 5 -7.06 13.79 1.93
CA TYR A 5 -5.96 12.82 2.00
C TYR A 5 -4.69 13.46 1.53
N GLN A 6 -3.61 13.10 2.21
CA GLN A 6 -2.29 13.56 1.81
C GLN A 6 -1.91 12.93 0.47
N ARG A 7 -1.39 13.75 -0.43
CA ARG A 7 -0.92 13.25 -1.72
C ARG A 7 0.34 12.40 -1.48
N LEU A 8 0.33 11.20 -2.04
CA LEU A 8 1.42 10.25 -1.81
C LEU A 8 2.55 10.45 -2.80
N PRO A 9 3.81 10.30 -2.35
CA PRO A 9 4.93 10.21 -3.27
C PRO A 9 4.72 9.05 -4.24
N GLU A 10 5.38 9.10 -5.39
CA GLU A 10 5.18 8.11 -6.43
C GLU A 10 5.42 6.68 -5.95
N SER A 11 6.49 6.46 -5.18
CA SER A 11 6.81 5.12 -4.70
C SER A 11 5.73 4.56 -3.77
N GLU A 12 5.19 5.41 -2.89
CA GLU A 12 4.12 4.97 -2.00
C GLU A 12 2.83 4.73 -2.76
N LEU A 13 2.56 5.57 -3.76
CA LEU A 13 1.40 5.38 -4.60
C LEU A 13 1.48 4.08 -5.38
N ASP A 14 2.68 3.69 -5.83
CA ASP A 14 2.87 2.42 -6.52
C ASP A 14 2.42 1.24 -5.65
N ILE A 15 2.75 1.28 -4.36
CA ILE A 15 2.32 0.24 -3.42
C ILE A 15 0.79 0.22 -3.30
N MET A 16 0.19 1.40 -3.17
CA MET A 16 -1.27 1.48 -3.08
C MET A 16 -1.94 0.96 -4.34
N LEU A 17 -1.36 1.25 -5.51
CA LEU A 17 -1.90 0.74 -6.76
C LEU A 17 -1.87 -0.78 -6.82
N VAL A 18 -0.84 -1.39 -6.27
CA VAL A 18 -0.77 -2.84 -6.17
C VAL A 18 -1.93 -3.37 -5.31
N LEU A 19 -2.16 -2.74 -4.17
CA LEU A 19 -3.25 -3.17 -3.28
C LEU A 19 -4.62 -2.95 -3.91
N TRP A 20 -4.80 -1.83 -4.62
CA TRP A 20 -6.08 -1.51 -5.23
C TRP A 20 -6.39 -2.40 -6.43
N ASN A 21 -5.37 -2.80 -7.18
CA ASN A 21 -5.56 -3.57 -8.43
C ASN A 21 -5.49 -5.08 -8.24
N ASN A 22 -5.24 -5.53 -7.02
CA ASN A 22 -5.19 -6.95 -6.71
C ASN A 22 -6.22 -7.24 -5.62
N THR A 23 -6.18 -8.44 -5.05
CA THR A 23 -7.17 -8.84 -4.05
C THR A 23 -6.57 -8.73 -2.66
N PRO A 24 -6.84 -7.63 -1.93
CA PRO A 24 -6.40 -7.54 -0.54
C PRO A 24 -7.19 -8.49 0.36
N PRO A 25 -6.65 -8.89 1.49
CA PRO A 25 -5.35 -8.47 2.02
C PRO A 25 -4.20 -9.19 1.32
N MET A 26 -3.04 -8.53 1.27
CA MET A 26 -1.86 -9.07 0.62
C MET A 26 -0.69 -9.14 1.59
N THR A 27 0.14 -10.16 1.43
CA THR A 27 1.38 -10.24 2.19
C THR A 27 2.46 -9.42 1.51
N ARG A 28 3.53 -9.11 2.25
CA ARG A 28 4.65 -8.38 1.66
C ARG A 28 5.26 -9.11 0.45
N PRO A 29 5.52 -10.43 0.52
CA PRO A 29 6.05 -11.11 -0.66
C PRO A 29 5.13 -11.01 -1.89
N GLU A 30 3.82 -11.04 -1.68
CA GLU A 30 2.88 -10.87 -2.79
C GLU A 30 2.98 -9.47 -3.39
N ILE A 31 3.08 -8.46 -2.53
CA ILE A 31 3.23 -7.07 -2.99
C ILE A 31 4.54 -6.92 -3.74
N GLU A 32 5.63 -7.50 -3.21
CA GLU A 32 6.94 -7.44 -3.85
C GLU A 32 6.90 -8.06 -5.23
N LYS A 33 6.24 -9.19 -5.37
CA LYS A 33 6.17 -9.87 -6.65
C LYS A 33 5.51 -8.99 -7.72
N VAL A 34 4.41 -8.33 -7.36
CA VAL A 34 3.70 -7.49 -8.30
C VAL A 34 4.49 -6.21 -8.62
N ILE A 35 5.04 -5.57 -7.57
CA ILE A 35 5.76 -4.31 -7.78
C ILE A 35 7.01 -4.52 -8.62
N ASN A 36 7.69 -5.66 -8.44
CA ASN A 36 8.92 -5.94 -9.17
C ASN A 36 8.69 -6.29 -10.64
N MET A 37 7.44 -6.47 -11.04
CA MET A 37 7.11 -6.58 -12.45
C MET A 37 7.26 -5.26 -13.18
N LYS A 38 7.19 -4.14 -12.45
CA LYS A 38 7.33 -2.80 -13.02
C LYS A 38 8.62 -2.12 -12.60
N LYS A 39 8.98 -2.25 -11.34
CA LYS A 39 10.18 -1.62 -10.77
C LYS A 39 10.86 -2.63 -9.88
N LYS A 40 12.19 -2.65 -9.92
CA LYS A 40 12.93 -3.50 -9.01
C LYS A 40 13.21 -2.70 -7.74
N LEU A 41 12.54 -3.06 -6.67
CA LEU A 41 12.73 -2.44 -5.37
C LEU A 41 13.19 -3.50 -4.38
N ALA A 42 14.13 -3.12 -3.52
CA ALA A 42 14.59 -4.02 -2.47
C ALA A 42 13.48 -4.27 -1.46
N SER A 43 13.51 -5.44 -0.81
CA SER A 43 12.53 -5.78 0.21
C SER A 43 12.51 -4.74 1.32
N THR A 44 13.67 -4.23 1.72
CA THR A 44 13.76 -3.22 2.77
C THR A 44 13.07 -1.92 2.34
N THR A 45 13.20 -1.56 1.07
CA THR A 45 12.54 -0.37 0.55
C THR A 45 11.03 -0.55 0.58
N ILE A 46 10.54 -1.71 0.14
CA ILE A 46 9.11 -1.98 0.14
C ILE A 46 8.56 -1.97 1.57
N LEU A 47 9.28 -2.57 2.51
CA LEU A 47 8.86 -2.56 3.90
C LEU A 47 8.80 -1.14 4.46
N SER A 48 9.78 -0.30 4.12
CA SER A 48 9.79 1.10 4.54
C SER A 48 8.59 1.86 3.99
N LEU A 49 8.27 1.62 2.72
CA LEU A 49 7.10 2.27 2.10
C LEU A 49 5.80 1.83 2.76
N LEU A 50 5.68 0.54 3.05
CA LEU A 50 4.50 0.02 3.75
C LEU A 50 4.36 0.62 5.14
N THR A 51 5.49 0.77 5.86
CA THR A 51 5.47 1.38 7.18
C THR A 51 5.00 2.83 7.11
N ARG A 52 5.46 3.56 6.09
CA ARG A 52 5.02 4.96 5.91
C ARG A 52 3.53 5.03 5.62
N LEU A 53 3.03 4.13 4.78
CA LEU A 53 1.60 4.09 4.46
C LEU A 53 0.78 3.74 5.69
N GLU A 54 1.27 2.84 6.52
CA GLU A 54 0.61 2.49 7.78
C GLU A 54 0.54 3.71 8.70
N ASN A 55 1.65 4.44 8.82
CA ASN A 55 1.71 5.63 9.66
C ASN A 55 0.80 6.76 9.16
N LYS A 56 0.52 6.79 7.86
CA LYS A 56 -0.38 7.78 7.27
C LYS A 56 -1.83 7.30 7.28
N ASN A 57 -2.09 6.11 7.80
CA ASN A 57 -3.42 5.50 7.85
C ASN A 57 -3.97 5.18 6.47
N PHE A 58 -3.10 4.86 5.53
CA PHE A 58 -3.51 4.40 4.21
C PHE A 58 -3.65 2.89 4.14
N VAL A 59 -2.92 2.16 4.99
CA VAL A 59 -3.04 0.71 5.04
C VAL A 59 -3.13 0.26 6.49
N GLU A 60 -3.80 -0.86 6.69
CA GLU A 60 -3.88 -1.53 7.97
C GLU A 60 -3.05 -2.82 7.89
N VAL A 61 -2.29 -3.08 8.93
CA VAL A 61 -1.50 -4.30 9.03
C VAL A 61 -2.17 -5.23 10.02
N THR A 62 -2.54 -6.42 9.55
CA THR A 62 -3.12 -7.46 10.40
C THR A 62 -2.16 -8.64 10.41
N LYS A 63 -1.84 -9.10 11.60
CA LYS A 63 -0.94 -10.23 11.72
C LYS A 63 -1.73 -11.53 11.74
N GLN A 64 -1.34 -12.45 10.87
CA GLN A 64 -1.96 -13.78 10.82
C GLN A 64 -0.83 -14.80 10.88
N GLY A 65 -0.70 -15.47 12.04
CA GLY A 65 0.41 -16.35 12.26
C GLY A 65 1.72 -15.58 12.23
N LYS A 66 2.62 -15.96 11.36
CA LYS A 66 3.91 -15.26 11.19
C LYS A 66 3.90 -14.26 10.07
N MET A 67 2.73 -14.05 9.43
CA MET A 67 2.62 -13.21 8.26
C MET A 67 1.90 -11.92 8.58
N ASN A 68 2.34 -10.84 7.97
CA ASN A 68 1.63 -9.57 8.03
C ASN A 68 0.80 -9.43 6.76
N LEU A 69 -0.48 -9.10 6.94
CA LEU A 69 -1.40 -8.87 5.83
C LEU A 69 -1.70 -7.39 5.76
N TYR A 70 -1.64 -6.84 4.56
CA TYR A 70 -1.82 -5.42 4.33
C TYR A 70 -3.14 -5.18 3.61
N THR A 71 -3.97 -4.30 4.17
CA THR A 71 -5.28 -3.96 3.62
C THR A 71 -5.36 -2.45 3.43
N PRO A 72 -5.79 -1.98 2.24
CA PRO A 72 -5.93 -0.53 2.06
C PRO A 72 -7.09 0.00 2.88
N LEU A 73 -6.86 1.11 3.58
CA LEU A 73 -7.90 1.79 4.36
C LEU A 73 -8.57 2.90 3.56
N VAL A 74 -7.94 3.31 2.47
CA VAL A 74 -8.46 4.36 1.59
C VAL A 74 -8.73 3.73 0.25
N SER A 75 -9.92 3.93 -0.31
CA SER A 75 -10.24 3.40 -1.62
C SER A 75 -9.57 4.24 -2.71
N GLN A 76 -9.35 3.62 -3.86
CA GLN A 76 -8.78 4.32 -5.00
C GLN A 76 -9.67 5.49 -5.42
N SER A 77 -10.99 5.28 -5.43
CA SER A 77 -11.93 6.33 -5.76
C SER A 77 -11.81 7.52 -4.83
N ASP A 78 -11.74 7.25 -3.53
CA ASP A 78 -11.63 8.32 -2.54
C ASP A 78 -10.34 9.09 -2.70
N TYR A 79 -9.23 8.38 -2.93
CA TYR A 79 -7.95 9.05 -3.11
C TYR A 79 -7.95 9.91 -4.35
N GLN A 80 -8.46 9.39 -5.46
CA GLN A 80 -8.48 10.14 -6.72
C GLN A 80 -9.41 11.35 -6.66
N ALA A 81 -10.47 11.27 -5.87
CA ALA A 81 -11.41 12.38 -5.75
C ALA A 81 -10.76 13.60 -5.08
N HIS A 82 -9.62 13.41 -4.41
CA HIS A 82 -8.94 14.48 -3.69
C HIS A 82 -7.66 14.93 -4.37
N GLU A 83 -7.38 14.40 -5.55
CA GLU A 83 -6.27 14.90 -6.36
C GLU A 83 -6.72 16.10 -7.21
#